data_053e7bcb0084e360e80e10c944b2a353
#
_entry.id   053e7bcb0084e360e80e10c944b2a353
#
_cell.length_a   1.000
_cell.length_b   1.000
_cell.length_c   1.000
_cell.angle_alpha   90.00
_cell.angle_beta   90.00
_cell.angle_gamma   90.00
#
_symmetry.space_group_name_H-M   'P 1'
#
loop_
_entity.id
_entity.type
_entity.pdbx_description
1 polymer ?
#
loop_
_entity_poly.entity_id
_entity_poly.type
_entity_poly.pdbx_seq_one_letter_code
_entity_poly.pdbx_strand_id
1 'polypeptide(L)'
;MAETVLPRLAVQRMHAYHPPLSGRQGLRLDFNENTVACSPHVLEALGKIAAADLARYPERAQVEARVAQHLGLEPEQVLLTNGVDEAIHVLCQTFLDRGEEFLFPTPTYSMYEVYGSSTDAMVKTVFSGEDFAFPLEALLAAITPETKLIAIASPNSPTGTVAGREQILAVLDRAPHAAVLVDEAYYHFYGQTVIDLVGRLPNLVVARTFSKAYGLAGLRLGMLAAPAEMQQWLRTVISPYSVNSLALACLPAALDDEAYLQWYVGEVKAARAEMVNCLCRLGVPQWPTQANFVLVKIGPRHAEFVQAMHRRGVLTRDRSKDPGCDGCVRITVGTREQMKQAVIAMSEALNEIRWEKA
;
A
#
# COMPACT_ATOMS: atom_id res chain seq x y z
N MET A 1 40.66 18.79 -13.29
CA MET A 1 39.61 18.32 -12.37
C MET A 1 38.87 17.22 -13.13
N ALA A 2 38.68 16.04 -12.54
CA ALA A 2 37.91 14.98 -13.21
C ALA A 2 36.45 15.46 -13.32
N GLU A 3 35.83 15.32 -14.49
CA GLU A 3 34.41 15.60 -14.67
C GLU A 3 33.59 14.63 -13.81
N THR A 4 32.69 15.19 -12.99
CA THR A 4 31.80 14.41 -12.15
C THR A 4 30.73 13.76 -13.05
N VAL A 5 30.58 12.44 -12.96
CA VAL A 5 29.48 11.73 -13.67
C VAL A 5 28.15 12.14 -13.06
N LEU A 6 27.28 12.75 -13.86
CA LEU A 6 25.95 13.17 -13.43
C LEU A 6 24.90 12.14 -13.86
N PRO A 7 23.89 11.85 -13.01
CA PRO A 7 22.74 11.07 -13.42
C PRO A 7 21.87 11.84 -14.43
N ARG A 8 20.89 11.17 -15.05
CA ARG A 8 19.94 11.84 -15.94
C ARG A 8 19.12 12.91 -15.21
N LEU A 9 18.65 13.93 -15.93
CA LEU A 9 17.98 15.10 -15.35
C LEU A 9 16.75 14.77 -14.49
N ALA A 10 15.97 13.77 -14.87
CA ALA A 10 14.84 13.29 -14.06
C ALA A 10 15.30 12.93 -12.64
N VAL A 11 16.36 12.13 -12.52
CA VAL A 11 16.91 11.68 -11.23
C VAL A 11 17.54 12.84 -10.44
N GLN A 12 18.17 13.81 -11.10
CA GLN A 12 18.74 14.99 -10.42
C GLN A 12 17.69 15.85 -9.70
N ARG A 13 16.43 15.81 -10.16
CA ARG A 13 15.30 16.56 -9.58
C ARG A 13 14.61 15.82 -8.44
N MET A 14 14.90 14.53 -8.26
CA MET A 14 14.25 13.70 -7.24
C MET A 14 14.91 13.84 -5.88
N HIS A 15 14.11 13.66 -4.83
CA HIS A 15 14.60 13.53 -3.46
C HIS A 15 14.50 12.07 -3.01
N ALA A 16 15.55 11.57 -2.36
CA ALA A 16 15.54 10.22 -1.83
C ALA A 16 14.47 10.07 -0.73
N TYR A 17 13.66 9.04 -0.82
CA TYR A 17 12.72 8.69 0.24
C TYR A 17 13.47 7.94 1.36
N HIS A 18 13.40 8.46 2.58
CA HIS A 18 14.07 7.90 3.76
C HIS A 18 13.03 7.45 4.79
N PRO A 19 12.61 6.16 4.80
CA PRO A 19 11.75 5.66 5.85
C PRO A 19 12.51 5.59 7.18
N PRO A 20 11.90 5.97 8.33
CA PRO A 20 12.55 5.87 9.64
C PRO A 20 12.53 4.43 10.14
N LEU A 21 13.51 3.61 9.71
CA LEU A 21 13.59 2.18 10.03
C LEU A 21 14.41 1.88 11.29
N SER A 22 15.20 2.84 11.79
CA SER A 22 16.03 2.67 12.99
C SER A 22 15.27 2.96 14.28
N GLY A 23 15.67 2.30 15.39
CA GLY A 23 15.13 2.58 16.73
C GLY A 23 13.67 2.17 16.95
N ARG A 24 13.14 1.23 16.15
CA ARG A 24 11.74 0.81 16.20
C ARG A 24 11.50 -0.29 17.26
N GLN A 25 11.73 0.03 18.52
CA GLN A 25 11.41 -0.87 19.64
C GLN A 25 10.01 -0.54 20.21
N GLY A 26 9.30 -1.56 20.70
CA GLY A 26 7.96 -1.43 21.25
C GLY A 26 6.84 -1.85 20.29
N LEU A 27 5.63 -1.36 20.55
CA LEU A 27 4.44 -1.64 19.74
C LEU A 27 4.50 -0.81 18.44
N ARG A 28 4.70 -1.49 17.32
CA ARG A 28 4.95 -0.88 16.00
C ARG A 28 3.64 -0.60 15.27
N LEU A 29 3.14 0.63 15.41
CA LEU A 29 1.91 1.10 14.75
C LEU A 29 2.18 2.21 13.71
N ASP A 30 3.33 2.16 13.05
CA ASP A 30 3.84 3.21 12.15
C ASP A 30 3.85 2.84 10.66
N PHE A 31 3.96 1.55 10.28
CA PHE A 31 4.11 1.10 8.89
C PHE A 31 2.97 0.21 8.37
N ASN A 32 1.86 0.13 9.08
CA ASN A 32 0.72 -0.71 8.72
C ASN A 32 1.11 -2.18 8.51
N GLU A 33 2.10 -2.65 9.28
CA GLU A 33 2.51 -4.05 9.30
C GLU A 33 1.45 -4.89 10.00
N ASN A 34 1.46 -6.22 9.79
CA ASN A 34 0.77 -7.15 10.67
C ASN A 34 1.46 -7.11 12.04
N THR A 35 0.71 -6.79 13.08
CA THR A 35 1.25 -6.54 14.42
C THR A 35 1.44 -7.80 15.27
N VAL A 36 1.03 -8.95 14.74
CA VAL A 36 1.20 -10.26 15.40
C VAL A 36 2.36 -11.02 14.77
N ALA A 37 2.11 -11.61 13.61
CA ALA A 37 3.08 -12.37 12.82
C ALA A 37 2.44 -12.83 11.50
N CYS A 38 3.18 -13.62 10.70
CA CYS A 38 2.59 -14.47 9.66
C CYS A 38 1.99 -15.74 10.27
N SER A 39 1.23 -16.51 9.46
CA SER A 39 0.74 -17.84 9.85
C SER A 39 1.89 -18.75 10.29
N PRO A 40 1.69 -19.61 11.32
CA PRO A 40 2.66 -20.63 11.70
C PRO A 40 3.07 -21.57 10.56
N HIS A 41 2.17 -21.85 9.60
CA HIS A 41 2.46 -22.67 8.42
C HIS A 41 3.56 -22.06 7.55
N VAL A 42 3.70 -20.74 7.55
CA VAL A 42 4.80 -20.03 6.86
C VAL A 42 6.15 -20.38 7.48
N LEU A 43 6.23 -20.43 8.82
CA LEU A 43 7.47 -20.81 9.51
C LEU A 43 7.81 -22.28 9.27
N GLU A 44 6.81 -23.16 9.21
CA GLU A 44 7.00 -24.56 8.85
C GLU A 44 7.53 -24.72 7.40
N ALA A 45 7.00 -23.91 6.46
CA ALA A 45 7.50 -23.89 5.08
C ALA A 45 8.94 -23.40 5.01
N LEU A 46 9.30 -22.34 5.74
CA LEU A 46 10.67 -21.85 5.86
C LEU A 46 11.63 -22.92 6.41
N GLY A 47 11.18 -23.69 7.41
CA GLY A 47 11.97 -24.77 8.02
C GLY A 47 12.27 -25.95 7.08
N LYS A 48 11.56 -26.06 5.96
CA LYS A 48 11.75 -27.11 4.94
C LYS A 48 12.69 -26.72 3.81
N ILE A 49 13.16 -25.46 3.77
CA ILE A 49 14.05 -24.96 2.72
C ILE A 49 15.43 -25.60 2.85
N ALA A 50 15.87 -26.24 1.78
CA ALA A 50 17.19 -26.85 1.70
C ALA A 50 18.23 -25.87 1.13
N ALA A 51 19.51 -26.15 1.39
CA ALA A 51 20.61 -25.34 0.83
C ALA A 51 20.58 -25.26 -0.71
N ALA A 52 20.10 -26.33 -1.37
CA ALA A 52 19.96 -26.36 -2.82
C ALA A 52 18.92 -25.35 -3.33
N ASP A 53 17.87 -25.06 -2.58
CA ASP A 53 16.82 -24.09 -2.96
C ASP A 53 17.34 -22.65 -2.89
N LEU A 54 18.33 -22.39 -2.03
CA LEU A 54 19.02 -21.12 -1.93
C LEU A 54 20.08 -20.91 -3.01
N ALA A 55 20.64 -22.01 -3.54
CA ALA A 55 21.71 -21.99 -4.52
C ALA A 55 21.21 -21.87 -5.98
N ARG A 56 19.90 -21.95 -6.20
CA ARG A 56 19.28 -21.94 -7.54
C ARG A 56 18.43 -20.73 -7.75
N TYR A 57 18.32 -20.30 -9.00
CA TYR A 57 17.34 -19.28 -9.36
C TYR A 57 15.92 -19.79 -9.14
N PRO A 58 15.05 -18.99 -8.52
CA PRO A 58 13.67 -19.38 -8.24
C PRO A 58 12.82 -19.42 -9.51
N GLU A 59 11.92 -20.39 -9.59
CA GLU A 59 10.90 -20.48 -10.62
C GLU A 59 9.54 -20.06 -10.05
N ARG A 60 8.94 -19.01 -10.60
CA ARG A 60 7.71 -18.42 -10.04
C ARG A 60 6.42 -18.94 -10.68
N ALA A 61 6.48 -19.56 -11.85
CA ALA A 61 5.30 -19.90 -12.63
C ALA A 61 4.28 -20.78 -11.88
N GLN A 62 4.75 -21.78 -11.12
CA GLN A 62 3.87 -22.65 -10.32
C GLN A 62 3.17 -21.86 -9.19
N VAL A 63 3.88 -20.92 -8.56
CA VAL A 63 3.31 -20.11 -7.48
C VAL A 63 2.36 -19.06 -8.04
N GLU A 64 2.65 -18.48 -9.21
CA GLU A 64 1.73 -17.61 -9.95
C GLU A 64 0.43 -18.34 -10.28
N ALA A 65 0.50 -19.57 -10.80
CA ALA A 65 -0.68 -20.41 -11.06
C ALA A 65 -1.48 -20.70 -9.77
N ARG A 66 -0.81 -20.93 -8.65
CA ARG A 66 -1.48 -21.14 -7.35
C ARG A 66 -2.20 -19.88 -6.87
N VAL A 67 -1.57 -18.70 -7.03
CA VAL A 67 -2.18 -17.40 -6.72
C VAL A 67 -3.37 -17.13 -7.65
N ALA A 68 -3.24 -17.39 -8.94
CA ALA A 68 -4.33 -17.24 -9.91
C ALA A 68 -5.53 -18.10 -9.52
N GLN A 69 -5.31 -19.38 -9.22
CA GLN A 69 -6.36 -20.29 -8.73
C GLN A 69 -7.05 -19.75 -7.47
N HIS A 70 -6.29 -19.26 -6.50
CA HIS A 70 -6.83 -18.67 -5.25
C HIS A 70 -7.71 -17.45 -5.52
N LEU A 71 -7.41 -16.68 -6.57
CA LEU A 71 -8.12 -15.46 -6.95
C LEU A 71 -9.23 -15.69 -7.99
N GLY A 72 -9.38 -16.91 -8.52
CA GLY A 72 -10.32 -17.21 -9.61
C GLY A 72 -9.92 -16.59 -10.95
N LEU A 73 -8.61 -16.46 -11.19
CA LEU A 73 -8.00 -15.92 -12.41
C LEU A 73 -7.27 -17.02 -13.19
N GLU A 74 -6.94 -16.72 -14.46
CA GLU A 74 -6.05 -17.57 -15.25
C GLU A 74 -4.57 -17.29 -14.90
N PRO A 75 -3.67 -18.30 -14.98
CA PRO A 75 -2.25 -18.12 -14.66
C PRO A 75 -1.57 -16.97 -15.41
N GLU A 76 -1.95 -16.74 -16.66
CA GLU A 76 -1.42 -15.70 -17.54
C GLU A 76 -1.81 -14.29 -17.09
N GLN A 77 -2.82 -14.18 -16.23
CA GLN A 77 -3.31 -12.90 -15.70
C GLN A 77 -2.59 -12.46 -14.42
N VAL A 78 -1.71 -13.29 -13.85
CA VAL A 78 -1.02 -13.01 -12.58
C VAL A 78 0.48 -12.88 -12.80
N LEU A 79 1.07 -11.86 -12.21
CA LEU A 79 2.51 -11.63 -12.15
C LEU A 79 2.93 -11.36 -10.71
N LEU A 80 3.76 -12.21 -10.14
CA LEU A 80 4.37 -11.97 -8.84
C LEU A 80 5.49 -10.95 -8.94
N THR A 81 5.57 -10.08 -7.94
CA THR A 81 6.54 -8.97 -7.86
C THR A 81 7.23 -8.93 -6.50
N ASN A 82 8.38 -8.28 -6.43
CA ASN A 82 9.11 -8.04 -5.17
C ASN A 82 8.45 -6.89 -4.38
N GLY A 83 7.24 -7.15 -3.87
CA GLY A 83 6.33 -6.16 -3.29
C GLY A 83 5.59 -5.34 -4.36
N VAL A 84 4.59 -4.58 -3.91
CA VAL A 84 3.86 -3.65 -4.78
C VAL A 84 4.76 -2.50 -5.26
N ASP A 85 5.86 -2.22 -4.58
CA ASP A 85 6.86 -1.24 -5.03
C ASP A 85 7.41 -1.61 -6.41
N GLU A 86 7.84 -2.86 -6.62
CA GLU A 86 8.27 -3.32 -7.94
C GLU A 86 7.12 -3.30 -8.94
N ALA A 87 5.91 -3.68 -8.52
CA ALA A 87 4.72 -3.64 -9.37
C ALA A 87 4.49 -2.23 -9.95
N ILE A 88 4.52 -1.19 -9.12
CA ILE A 88 4.38 0.21 -9.54
C ILE A 88 5.53 0.60 -10.47
N HIS A 89 6.76 0.25 -10.11
CA HIS A 89 7.94 0.56 -10.93
C HIS A 89 7.85 -0.07 -12.33
N VAL A 90 7.47 -1.34 -12.42
CA VAL A 90 7.27 -2.04 -13.70
C VAL A 90 6.17 -1.38 -14.52
N LEU A 91 5.04 -1.00 -13.91
CA LEU A 91 3.98 -0.26 -14.61
C LEU A 91 4.48 1.08 -15.14
N CYS A 92 5.20 1.86 -14.34
CA CYS A 92 5.78 3.13 -14.80
C CYS A 92 6.75 2.92 -15.97
N GLN A 93 7.62 1.91 -15.92
CA GLN A 93 8.55 1.59 -17.00
C GLN A 93 7.88 1.04 -18.26
N THR A 94 6.69 0.43 -18.13
CA THR A 94 5.97 -0.15 -19.27
C THR A 94 5.13 0.90 -20.00
N PHE A 95 4.54 1.86 -19.28
CA PHE A 95 3.51 2.73 -19.84
C PHE A 95 3.89 4.21 -19.89
N LEU A 96 5.05 4.61 -19.36
CA LEU A 96 5.41 6.03 -19.27
C LEU A 96 6.70 6.37 -19.99
N ASP A 97 6.58 7.31 -20.92
CA ASP A 97 7.69 7.98 -21.55
C ASP A 97 7.68 9.49 -21.20
N ARG A 98 8.75 10.19 -21.64
CA ARG A 98 8.85 11.65 -21.47
C ARG A 98 7.71 12.37 -22.19
N GLY A 99 6.99 13.21 -21.44
CA GLY A 99 5.86 13.98 -21.93
C GLY A 99 4.50 13.32 -21.76
N GLU A 100 4.50 12.05 -21.32
CA GLU A 100 3.28 11.35 -20.94
C GLU A 100 2.92 11.62 -19.47
N GLU A 101 1.65 11.42 -19.10
CA GLU A 101 1.14 11.74 -17.77
C GLU A 101 0.88 10.49 -16.95
N PHE A 102 1.35 10.53 -15.69
CA PHE A 102 0.93 9.64 -14.60
C PHE A 102 0.00 10.39 -13.66
N LEU A 103 -1.27 10.02 -13.65
CA LEU A 103 -2.34 10.71 -12.91
C LEU A 103 -2.78 9.91 -11.68
N PHE A 104 -2.89 10.56 -10.51
CA PHE A 104 -3.44 9.95 -9.30
C PHE A 104 -3.98 10.98 -8.30
N PRO A 105 -4.95 10.59 -7.43
CA PRO A 105 -5.39 11.42 -6.31
C PRO A 105 -4.28 11.61 -5.27
N THR A 106 -4.30 12.76 -4.59
CA THR A 106 -3.38 13.04 -3.46
C THR A 106 -4.16 13.58 -2.26
N PRO A 107 -3.76 13.29 -0.99
CA PRO A 107 -2.62 12.48 -0.57
C PRO A 107 -2.81 10.99 -0.85
N THR A 108 -1.72 10.31 -1.19
CA THR A 108 -1.72 8.87 -1.45
C THR A 108 -0.35 8.24 -1.17
N TYR A 109 -0.10 7.03 -1.68
CA TYR A 109 1.17 6.34 -1.52
C TYR A 109 2.29 7.04 -2.30
N SER A 110 3.30 7.53 -1.59
CA SER A 110 4.36 8.36 -2.15
C SER A 110 5.20 7.70 -3.25
N MET A 111 5.20 6.36 -3.34
CA MET A 111 5.98 5.66 -4.36
C MET A 111 5.41 5.82 -5.77
N TYR A 112 4.15 6.23 -5.94
CA TYR A 112 3.62 6.62 -7.25
C TYR A 112 4.41 7.80 -7.83
N GLU A 113 4.58 8.86 -7.03
CA GLU A 113 5.37 10.02 -7.43
C GLU A 113 6.84 9.66 -7.70
N VAL A 114 7.45 8.85 -6.81
CA VAL A 114 8.85 8.45 -6.93
C VAL A 114 9.09 7.68 -8.24
N TYR A 115 8.28 6.65 -8.52
CA TYR A 115 8.50 5.83 -9.72
C TYR A 115 8.08 6.56 -11.00
N GLY A 116 6.98 7.31 -10.98
CA GLY A 116 6.56 8.13 -12.12
C GLY A 116 7.61 9.17 -12.49
N SER A 117 8.08 9.95 -11.51
CA SER A 117 9.15 10.94 -11.73
C SER A 117 10.45 10.31 -12.24
N SER A 118 10.71 9.05 -11.89
CA SER A 118 11.91 8.35 -12.33
C SER A 118 11.92 8.04 -13.83
N THR A 119 10.78 8.04 -14.53
CA THR A 119 10.69 7.83 -15.99
C THR A 119 10.83 9.12 -16.81
N ASP A 120 10.89 10.30 -16.17
CA ASP A 120 10.80 11.64 -16.79
C ASP A 120 9.38 11.95 -17.33
N ALA A 121 8.37 11.17 -16.94
CA ALA A 121 6.96 11.45 -17.21
C ALA A 121 6.46 12.61 -16.34
N MET A 122 5.36 13.21 -16.76
CA MET A 122 4.69 14.26 -16.00
C MET A 122 3.81 13.63 -14.91
N VAL A 123 4.20 13.79 -13.66
CA VAL A 123 3.35 13.41 -12.52
C VAL A 123 2.27 14.48 -12.33
N LYS A 124 1.01 14.06 -12.43
CA LYS A 124 -0.17 14.90 -12.31
C LYS A 124 -1.03 14.42 -11.15
N THR A 125 -1.37 15.32 -10.25
CA THR A 125 -2.13 14.95 -9.05
C THR A 125 -3.44 15.72 -8.95
N VAL A 126 -4.44 15.09 -8.33
CA VAL A 126 -5.73 15.69 -8.01
C VAL A 126 -5.93 15.64 -6.50
N PHE A 127 -6.07 16.79 -5.86
CA PHE A 127 -6.28 16.85 -4.42
C PHE A 127 -7.68 16.38 -4.03
N SER A 128 -7.75 15.48 -3.03
CA SER A 128 -9.00 14.85 -2.58
C SER A 128 -9.88 15.73 -1.68
N GLY A 129 -9.45 16.97 -1.40
CA GLY A 129 -10.18 17.86 -0.48
C GLY A 129 -9.91 17.54 1.00
N GLU A 130 -10.60 18.25 1.90
CA GLU A 130 -10.39 18.17 3.35
C GLU A 130 -10.97 16.89 3.97
N ASP A 131 -11.99 16.32 3.35
CA ASP A 131 -12.63 15.06 3.78
C ASP A 131 -11.91 13.82 3.24
N PHE A 132 -10.93 14.01 2.35
CA PHE A 132 -10.19 12.96 1.66
C PHE A 132 -11.09 11.98 0.88
N ALA A 133 -12.30 12.37 0.51
CA ALA A 133 -13.15 11.57 -0.37
C ALA A 133 -12.49 11.38 -1.75
N PHE A 134 -12.81 10.28 -2.41
CA PHE A 134 -12.27 10.03 -3.76
C PHE A 134 -12.76 11.12 -4.74
N PRO A 135 -11.85 11.91 -5.35
CA PRO A 135 -12.20 13.11 -6.12
C PRO A 135 -12.59 12.75 -7.56
N LEU A 136 -13.68 11.98 -7.77
CA LEU A 136 -14.05 11.41 -9.06
C LEU A 136 -14.13 12.47 -10.17
N GLU A 137 -14.94 13.49 -10.00
CA GLU A 137 -15.19 14.51 -11.05
C GLU A 137 -13.91 15.25 -11.46
N ALA A 138 -13.09 15.62 -10.45
CA ALA A 138 -11.83 16.30 -10.71
C ALA A 138 -10.80 15.36 -11.37
N LEU A 139 -10.80 14.06 -11.01
CA LEU A 139 -9.95 13.07 -11.64
C LEU A 139 -10.35 12.84 -13.11
N LEU A 140 -11.65 12.69 -13.40
CA LEU A 140 -12.16 12.53 -14.76
C LEU A 140 -11.84 13.74 -15.64
N ALA A 141 -11.94 14.95 -15.08
CA ALA A 141 -11.60 16.19 -15.78
C ALA A 141 -10.09 16.34 -16.05
N ALA A 142 -9.25 15.71 -15.23
CA ALA A 142 -7.80 15.77 -15.37
C ALA A 142 -7.23 14.79 -16.42
N ILE A 143 -8.02 13.81 -16.90
CA ILE A 143 -7.59 12.84 -17.91
C ILE A 143 -7.45 13.52 -19.27
N THR A 144 -6.30 13.37 -19.90
CA THR A 144 -5.96 13.90 -21.23
C THR A 144 -5.52 12.77 -22.18
N PRO A 145 -5.31 13.01 -23.48
CA PRO A 145 -4.73 12.02 -24.38
C PRO A 145 -3.31 11.57 -24.01
N GLU A 146 -2.57 12.40 -23.28
CA GLU A 146 -1.22 12.16 -22.80
C GLU A 146 -1.22 11.29 -21.51
N THR A 147 -2.34 11.13 -20.83
CA THR A 147 -2.48 10.27 -19.65
C THR A 147 -2.34 8.82 -20.06
N LYS A 148 -1.26 8.14 -19.61
CA LYS A 148 -0.97 6.72 -19.94
C LYS A 148 -1.06 5.79 -18.74
N LEU A 149 -0.94 6.33 -17.53
CA LEU A 149 -1.09 5.56 -16.31
C LEU A 149 -1.94 6.36 -15.32
N ILE A 150 -2.91 5.70 -14.70
CA ILE A 150 -3.71 6.24 -13.59
C ILE A 150 -3.56 5.29 -12.40
N ALA A 151 -3.31 5.80 -11.19
CA ALA A 151 -3.29 4.98 -9.98
C ALA A 151 -4.39 5.38 -9.00
N ILE A 152 -5.14 4.39 -8.51
CA ILE A 152 -6.21 4.52 -7.52
C ILE A 152 -5.93 3.55 -6.40
N ALA A 153 -5.52 4.03 -5.21
CA ALA A 153 -5.41 3.20 -4.03
C ALA A 153 -6.77 3.10 -3.33
N SER A 154 -7.28 1.87 -3.12
CA SER A 154 -8.57 1.64 -2.44
C SER A 154 -8.53 0.36 -1.61
N PRO A 155 -8.50 0.48 -0.26
CA PRO A 155 -8.40 1.70 0.57
C PRO A 155 -7.09 2.47 0.39
N ASN A 156 -7.19 3.81 0.42
CA ASN A 156 -6.05 4.71 0.22
C ASN A 156 -5.18 4.86 1.49
N SER A 157 -3.90 5.07 1.32
CA SER A 157 -2.97 5.42 2.40
C SER A 157 -2.36 6.81 2.13
N PRO A 158 -2.45 7.79 3.07
CA PRO A 158 -2.64 7.62 4.52
C PRO A 158 -4.08 7.76 5.01
N THR A 159 -5.05 8.02 4.18
CA THR A 159 -6.39 8.48 4.57
C THR A 159 -7.32 7.37 5.06
N GLY A 160 -7.20 6.15 4.50
CA GLY A 160 -8.09 5.02 4.76
C GLY A 160 -9.40 5.07 3.98
N THR A 161 -9.64 6.14 3.21
CA THR A 161 -10.82 6.32 2.36
C THR A 161 -10.79 5.38 1.15
N VAL A 162 -11.91 5.23 0.49
CA VAL A 162 -12.08 4.27 -0.61
C VAL A 162 -12.62 4.93 -1.86
N ALA A 163 -12.18 4.43 -3.02
CA ALA A 163 -12.88 4.59 -4.27
C ALA A 163 -13.87 3.43 -4.42
N GLY A 164 -15.15 3.72 -4.60
CA GLY A 164 -16.18 2.69 -4.82
C GLY A 164 -16.04 2.05 -6.21
N ARG A 165 -16.60 0.85 -6.37
CA ARG A 165 -16.54 0.09 -7.64
C ARG A 165 -17.04 0.92 -8.83
N GLU A 166 -18.18 1.61 -8.69
CA GLU A 166 -18.75 2.44 -9.75
C GLU A 166 -17.83 3.62 -10.13
N GLN A 167 -17.16 4.22 -9.14
CA GLN A 167 -16.21 5.30 -9.38
C GLN A 167 -14.98 4.80 -10.15
N ILE A 168 -14.47 3.60 -9.80
CA ILE A 168 -13.37 2.96 -10.52
C ILE A 168 -13.78 2.65 -11.96
N LEU A 169 -14.98 2.11 -12.18
CA LEU A 169 -15.52 1.84 -13.52
C LEU A 169 -15.64 3.12 -14.36
N ALA A 170 -16.09 4.22 -13.78
CA ALA A 170 -16.16 5.51 -14.48
C ALA A 170 -14.78 6.00 -14.94
N VAL A 171 -13.73 5.79 -14.16
CA VAL A 171 -12.34 6.12 -14.56
C VAL A 171 -11.87 5.22 -15.69
N LEU A 172 -12.13 3.91 -15.61
CA LEU A 172 -11.76 2.93 -16.65
C LEU A 172 -12.44 3.25 -18.00
N ASP A 173 -13.72 3.60 -17.96
CA ASP A 173 -14.49 3.99 -19.15
C ASP A 173 -13.98 5.31 -19.75
N ARG A 174 -13.64 6.29 -18.92
CA ARG A 174 -13.14 7.60 -19.35
C ARG A 174 -11.73 7.56 -19.94
N ALA A 175 -10.91 6.57 -19.53
CA ALA A 175 -9.51 6.44 -19.92
C ALA A 175 -9.20 5.09 -20.62
N PRO A 176 -9.87 4.73 -21.73
CA PRO A 176 -9.64 3.45 -22.41
C PRO A 176 -8.23 3.33 -23.02
N HIS A 177 -7.51 4.45 -23.15
CA HIS A 177 -6.16 4.57 -23.72
C HIS A 177 -5.05 4.57 -22.65
N ALA A 178 -5.40 4.49 -21.36
CA ALA A 178 -4.48 4.49 -20.23
C ALA A 178 -4.61 3.22 -19.41
N ALA A 179 -3.52 2.69 -18.89
CA ALA A 179 -3.58 1.64 -17.86
C ALA A 179 -4.08 2.24 -16.53
N VAL A 180 -5.07 1.61 -15.90
CA VAL A 180 -5.62 2.03 -14.62
C VAL A 180 -5.23 1.01 -13.55
N LEU A 181 -4.27 1.40 -12.69
CA LEU A 181 -3.87 0.63 -11.52
C LEU A 181 -4.87 0.86 -10.40
N VAL A 182 -5.52 -0.20 -9.94
CA VAL A 182 -6.27 -0.22 -8.69
C VAL A 182 -5.42 -0.94 -7.64
N ASP A 183 -4.86 -0.18 -6.71
CA ASP A 183 -4.02 -0.71 -5.65
C ASP A 183 -4.90 -1.15 -4.47
N GLU A 184 -5.08 -2.45 -4.34
CA GLU A 184 -5.86 -3.12 -3.32
C GLU A 184 -5.00 -3.63 -2.14
N ALA A 185 -3.92 -2.92 -1.78
CA ALA A 185 -3.00 -3.33 -0.70
C ALA A 185 -3.71 -3.57 0.65
N TYR A 186 -4.85 -2.93 0.88
CA TYR A 186 -5.65 -3.06 2.10
C TYR A 186 -6.99 -3.79 1.87
N TYR A 187 -7.14 -4.48 0.74
CA TYR A 187 -8.35 -5.21 0.35
C TYR A 187 -8.95 -6.06 1.46
N HIS A 188 -8.15 -6.87 2.15
CA HIS A 188 -8.63 -7.81 3.17
C HIS A 188 -9.37 -7.13 4.33
N PHE A 189 -9.02 -5.88 4.65
CA PHE A 189 -9.68 -5.10 5.71
C PHE A 189 -10.95 -4.39 5.24
N TYR A 190 -11.16 -4.28 3.91
CA TYR A 190 -12.33 -3.67 3.27
C TYR A 190 -13.30 -4.72 2.74
N GLY A 191 -12.82 -5.63 1.91
CA GLY A 191 -13.58 -6.73 1.36
C GLY A 191 -14.23 -6.46 0.00
N GLN A 192 -14.14 -5.22 -0.56
CA GLN A 192 -14.59 -4.94 -1.93
C GLN A 192 -13.40 -4.91 -2.89
N THR A 193 -13.64 -5.38 -4.13
CA THR A 193 -12.59 -5.55 -5.14
C THR A 193 -13.15 -5.32 -6.54
N VAL A 194 -12.25 -5.07 -7.48
CA VAL A 194 -12.52 -5.09 -8.92
C VAL A 194 -11.73 -6.18 -9.65
N ILE A 195 -11.08 -7.08 -8.91
CA ILE A 195 -10.22 -8.14 -9.49
C ILE A 195 -11.02 -9.10 -10.39
N ASP A 196 -12.31 -9.30 -10.12
CA ASP A 196 -13.23 -10.11 -10.93
C ASP A 196 -13.46 -9.53 -12.35
N LEU A 197 -13.04 -8.31 -12.62
CA LEU A 197 -13.11 -7.64 -13.91
C LEU A 197 -11.80 -7.75 -14.72
N VAL A 198 -10.74 -8.29 -14.14
CA VAL A 198 -9.49 -8.54 -14.83
C VAL A 198 -9.72 -9.50 -16.01
N GLY A 199 -9.20 -9.14 -17.19
CA GLY A 199 -9.46 -9.86 -18.44
C GLY A 199 -10.78 -9.49 -19.13
N ARG A 200 -11.71 -8.82 -18.44
CA ARG A 200 -12.93 -8.26 -19.05
C ARG A 200 -12.75 -6.80 -19.48
N LEU A 201 -11.95 -6.07 -18.73
CA LEU A 201 -11.60 -4.68 -19.02
C LEU A 201 -10.12 -4.61 -19.43
N PRO A 202 -9.82 -4.16 -20.67
CA PRO A 202 -8.49 -4.28 -21.25
C PRO A 202 -7.44 -3.38 -20.58
N ASN A 203 -7.88 -2.33 -19.89
CA ASN A 203 -7.02 -1.33 -19.25
C ASN A 203 -6.96 -1.44 -17.71
N LEU A 204 -7.60 -2.46 -17.11
CA LEU A 204 -7.59 -2.66 -15.66
C LEU A 204 -6.36 -3.46 -15.22
N VAL A 205 -5.64 -2.91 -14.23
CA VAL A 205 -4.58 -3.60 -13.49
C VAL A 205 -4.91 -3.54 -12.00
N VAL A 206 -4.88 -4.67 -11.30
CA VAL A 206 -5.07 -4.74 -9.86
C VAL A 206 -3.77 -5.15 -9.18
N ALA A 207 -3.30 -4.35 -8.22
CA ALA A 207 -2.18 -4.72 -7.37
C ALA A 207 -2.65 -5.23 -6.00
N ARG A 208 -2.01 -6.27 -5.47
CA ARG A 208 -2.17 -6.75 -4.10
C ARG A 208 -0.83 -7.02 -3.44
N THR A 209 -0.80 -6.85 -2.13
CA THR A 209 0.39 -7.15 -1.30
C THR A 209 0.10 -8.27 -0.31
N PHE A 210 1.10 -9.10 -0.06
CA PHE A 210 1.09 -10.05 1.03
C PHE A 210 1.76 -9.51 2.31
N SER A 211 2.20 -8.25 2.28
CA SER A 211 2.87 -7.59 3.41
C SER A 211 1.95 -7.25 4.58
N LYS A 212 0.65 -7.02 4.34
CA LYS A 212 -0.27 -6.47 5.36
C LYS A 212 -1.03 -7.58 6.07
N ALA A 213 -2.14 -8.06 5.55
CA ALA A 213 -2.97 -9.07 6.21
C ALA A 213 -2.23 -10.39 6.42
N TYR A 214 -1.46 -10.86 5.46
CA TYR A 214 -0.68 -12.11 5.55
C TYR A 214 0.58 -12.01 6.46
N GLY A 215 1.02 -10.79 6.82
CA GLY A 215 2.19 -10.62 7.68
C GLY A 215 3.54 -10.93 7.02
N LEU A 216 3.63 -10.85 5.69
CA LEU A 216 4.84 -11.23 4.93
C LEU A 216 5.67 -10.01 4.48
N ALA A 217 5.63 -8.90 5.24
CA ALA A 217 6.34 -7.67 4.88
C ALA A 217 7.84 -7.87 4.64
N GLY A 218 8.48 -8.73 5.44
CA GLY A 218 9.91 -9.06 5.30
C GLY A 218 10.26 -9.92 4.09
N LEU A 219 9.28 -10.66 3.54
CA LEU A 219 9.48 -11.49 2.34
C LEU A 219 9.34 -10.71 1.02
N ARG A 220 8.85 -9.47 1.09
CA ARG A 220 8.72 -8.61 -0.10
C ARG A 220 7.90 -9.24 -1.22
N LEU A 221 6.65 -9.63 -0.93
CA LEU A 221 5.73 -10.20 -1.91
C LEU A 221 4.60 -9.25 -2.26
N GLY A 222 4.40 -9.08 -3.55
CA GLY A 222 3.26 -8.43 -4.18
C GLY A 222 2.86 -9.12 -5.46
N MET A 223 1.79 -8.67 -6.08
CA MET A 223 1.34 -9.17 -7.37
C MET A 223 0.63 -8.09 -8.18
N LEU A 224 0.65 -8.27 -9.49
CA LEU A 224 -0.23 -7.61 -10.45
C LEU A 224 -1.16 -8.64 -11.07
N ALA A 225 -2.45 -8.33 -11.08
CA ALA A 225 -3.44 -9.01 -11.91
C ALA A 225 -3.83 -8.07 -13.06
N ALA A 226 -3.69 -8.52 -14.30
CA ALA A 226 -3.98 -7.75 -15.50
C ALA A 226 -4.41 -8.68 -16.65
N PRO A 227 -5.02 -8.17 -17.74
CA PRO A 227 -5.27 -8.94 -18.94
C PRO A 227 -4.00 -9.64 -19.44
N ALA A 228 -4.12 -10.86 -19.99
CA ALA A 228 -2.98 -11.66 -20.43
C ALA A 228 -2.08 -10.93 -21.45
N GLU A 229 -2.68 -10.15 -22.34
CA GLU A 229 -1.93 -9.34 -23.33
C GLU A 229 -1.09 -8.25 -22.63
N MET A 230 -1.64 -7.58 -21.63
CA MET A 230 -0.92 -6.57 -20.84
C MET A 230 0.22 -7.23 -20.05
N GLN A 231 -0.02 -8.41 -19.47
CA GLN A 231 1.00 -9.17 -18.74
C GLN A 231 2.23 -9.49 -19.59
N GLN A 232 2.08 -9.69 -20.90
CA GLN A 232 3.23 -9.92 -21.79
C GLN A 232 4.18 -8.71 -21.79
N TRP A 233 3.64 -7.50 -21.84
CA TRP A 233 4.45 -6.27 -21.75
C TRP A 233 5.10 -6.09 -20.38
N LEU A 234 4.37 -6.32 -19.30
CA LEU A 234 4.91 -6.25 -17.95
C LEU A 234 6.06 -7.25 -17.74
N ARG A 235 5.91 -8.47 -18.28
CA ARG A 235 6.96 -9.52 -18.23
C ARG A 235 8.18 -9.18 -19.07
N THR A 236 8.08 -8.30 -20.06
CA THR A 236 9.22 -7.81 -20.85
C THR A 236 10.13 -6.89 -20.03
N VAL A 237 9.58 -6.17 -19.08
CA VAL A 237 10.29 -5.15 -18.29
C VAL A 237 10.80 -5.71 -16.95
N ILE A 238 10.00 -6.55 -16.28
CA ILE A 238 10.34 -7.07 -14.96
C ILE A 238 11.54 -8.02 -15.00
N SER A 239 12.40 -7.94 -13.97
CA SER A 239 13.44 -8.97 -13.80
C SER A 239 12.82 -10.35 -13.57
N PRO A 240 13.24 -11.40 -14.33
CA PRO A 240 12.68 -12.73 -14.17
C PRO A 240 12.99 -13.37 -12.81
N TYR A 241 13.96 -12.83 -12.08
CA TYR A 241 14.46 -13.36 -10.79
C TYR A 241 14.21 -12.43 -9.60
N SER A 242 13.33 -11.43 -9.73
CA SER A 242 13.14 -10.41 -8.70
C SER A 242 12.50 -10.96 -7.42
N VAL A 243 11.66 -11.98 -7.52
CA VAL A 243 11.01 -12.62 -6.35
C VAL A 243 11.92 -13.72 -5.80
N ASN A 244 12.27 -13.61 -4.51
CA ASN A 244 13.20 -14.53 -3.88
C ASN A 244 12.60 -15.90 -3.56
N SER A 245 13.46 -16.93 -3.47
CA SER A 245 13.07 -18.33 -3.23
C SER A 245 12.29 -18.53 -1.93
N LEU A 246 12.66 -17.80 -0.85
CA LEU A 246 11.98 -17.91 0.44
C LEU A 246 10.53 -17.45 0.35
N ALA A 247 10.32 -16.34 -0.36
CA ALA A 247 9.01 -15.77 -0.60
C ALA A 247 8.11 -16.74 -1.38
N LEU A 248 8.65 -17.33 -2.46
CA LEU A 248 7.90 -18.32 -3.27
C LEU A 248 7.60 -19.60 -2.51
N ALA A 249 8.50 -20.09 -1.67
CA ALA A 249 8.27 -21.27 -0.83
C ALA A 249 7.19 -21.03 0.24
N CYS A 250 7.10 -19.81 0.77
CA CYS A 250 6.19 -19.46 1.86
C CYS A 250 4.79 -19.08 1.42
N LEU A 251 4.64 -18.52 0.21
CA LEU A 251 3.36 -17.98 -0.24
C LEU A 251 2.24 -19.02 -0.30
N PRO A 252 2.44 -20.25 -0.84
CA PRO A 252 1.39 -21.27 -0.82
C PRO A 252 0.89 -21.59 0.59
N ALA A 253 1.80 -21.74 1.56
CA ALA A 253 1.45 -22.02 2.95
C ALA A 253 0.64 -20.87 3.60
N ALA A 254 0.93 -19.62 3.23
CA ALA A 254 0.17 -18.47 3.69
C ALA A 254 -1.23 -18.42 3.06
N LEU A 255 -1.37 -18.80 1.78
CA LEU A 255 -2.67 -18.86 1.09
C LEU A 255 -3.57 -19.99 1.60
N ASP A 256 -2.96 -21.11 2.03
CA ASP A 256 -3.70 -22.27 2.52
C ASP A 256 -4.23 -22.08 3.95
N ASP A 257 -3.70 -21.13 4.72
CA ASP A 257 -4.18 -20.82 6.08
C ASP A 257 -5.18 -19.67 6.10
N GLU A 258 -6.30 -19.88 5.43
CA GLU A 258 -7.42 -18.93 5.40
C GLU A 258 -7.97 -18.63 6.81
N ALA A 259 -7.93 -19.61 7.71
CA ALA A 259 -8.42 -19.46 9.08
C ALA A 259 -7.61 -18.42 9.85
N TYR A 260 -6.27 -18.43 9.73
CA TYR A 260 -5.40 -17.43 10.34
C TYR A 260 -5.65 -16.04 9.74
N LEU A 261 -5.77 -15.95 8.42
CA LEU A 261 -6.03 -14.69 7.73
C LEU A 261 -7.34 -14.06 8.20
N GLN A 262 -8.43 -14.85 8.23
CA GLN A 262 -9.75 -14.37 8.64
C GLN A 262 -9.78 -13.98 10.12
N TRP A 263 -9.12 -14.75 10.99
CA TRP A 263 -8.95 -14.38 12.39
C TRP A 263 -8.27 -13.02 12.54
N TYR A 264 -7.11 -12.81 11.90
CA TYR A 264 -6.37 -11.56 12.02
C TYR A 264 -7.17 -10.36 11.46
N VAL A 265 -7.77 -10.52 10.29
CA VAL A 265 -8.61 -9.50 9.67
C VAL A 265 -9.80 -9.15 10.56
N GLY A 266 -10.45 -10.16 11.17
CA GLY A 266 -11.55 -9.98 12.12
C GLY A 266 -11.12 -9.21 13.36
N GLU A 267 -9.98 -9.55 13.97
CA GLU A 267 -9.41 -8.83 15.11
C GLU A 267 -9.13 -7.36 14.78
N VAL A 268 -8.50 -7.08 13.63
CA VAL A 268 -8.21 -5.70 13.21
C VAL A 268 -9.48 -4.91 12.95
N LYS A 269 -10.51 -5.49 12.31
CA LYS A 269 -11.80 -4.82 12.07
C LYS A 269 -12.50 -4.46 13.38
N ALA A 270 -12.52 -5.38 14.35
CA ALA A 270 -13.11 -5.15 15.67
C ALA A 270 -12.33 -4.07 16.45
N ALA A 271 -11.00 -4.20 16.48
CA ALA A 271 -10.11 -3.23 17.12
C ALA A 271 -10.22 -1.84 16.52
N ARG A 272 -10.37 -1.73 15.20
CA ARG A 272 -10.59 -0.46 14.49
C ARG A 272 -11.87 0.22 14.96
N ALA A 273 -12.97 -0.52 15.04
CA ALA A 273 -14.24 0.02 15.52
C ALA A 273 -14.15 0.52 16.97
N GLU A 274 -13.51 -0.25 17.86
CA GLU A 274 -13.28 0.15 19.26
C GLU A 274 -12.39 1.41 19.35
N MET A 275 -11.31 1.47 18.55
CA MET A 275 -10.41 2.62 18.50
C MET A 275 -11.12 3.89 18.03
N VAL A 276 -11.90 3.81 16.95
CA VAL A 276 -12.69 4.95 16.44
C VAL A 276 -13.64 5.46 17.50
N ASN A 277 -14.34 4.58 18.23
CA ASN A 277 -15.21 4.96 19.34
C ASN A 277 -14.44 5.64 20.47
N CYS A 278 -13.22 5.20 20.77
CA CYS A 278 -12.36 5.85 21.77
C CYS A 278 -11.91 7.24 21.31
N LEU A 279 -11.50 7.40 20.06
CA LEU A 279 -11.12 8.69 19.47
C LEU A 279 -12.28 9.69 19.54
N CYS A 280 -13.50 9.27 19.22
CA CYS A 280 -14.71 10.09 19.34
C CYS A 280 -14.93 10.58 20.80
N ARG A 281 -14.77 9.67 21.79
CA ARG A 281 -14.89 10.06 23.22
C ARG A 281 -13.81 11.04 23.67
N LEU A 282 -12.59 10.87 23.18
CA LEU A 282 -11.48 11.79 23.44
C LEU A 282 -11.64 13.12 22.69
N GLY A 283 -12.53 13.18 21.71
CA GLY A 283 -12.74 14.35 20.85
C GLY A 283 -11.62 14.57 19.83
N VAL A 284 -10.84 13.52 19.52
CA VAL A 284 -9.77 13.57 18.53
C VAL A 284 -10.37 13.41 17.13
N PRO A 285 -10.24 14.41 16.23
CA PRO A 285 -10.75 14.33 14.88
C PRO A 285 -10.05 13.21 14.09
N GLN A 286 -10.81 12.46 13.30
CA GLN A 286 -10.33 11.38 12.46
C GLN A 286 -11.23 11.21 11.24
N TRP A 287 -10.73 10.57 10.21
CA TRP A 287 -11.49 10.27 8.99
C TRP A 287 -11.95 8.81 8.95
N PRO A 288 -13.09 8.52 8.30
CA PRO A 288 -13.54 7.15 8.07
C PRO A 288 -12.47 6.33 7.37
N THR A 289 -12.20 5.13 7.88
CA THR A 289 -11.16 4.26 7.32
C THR A 289 -11.65 2.84 7.07
N GLN A 290 -11.24 2.24 5.96
CA GLN A 290 -11.45 0.83 5.64
C GLN A 290 -10.14 0.02 5.64
N ALA A 291 -9.02 0.64 6.03
CA ALA A 291 -7.71 -0.01 6.13
C ALA A 291 -7.40 -0.53 7.54
N ASN A 292 -6.21 -1.06 7.76
CA ASN A 292 -5.69 -1.43 9.09
C ASN A 292 -4.99 -0.26 9.80
N PHE A 293 -5.47 0.95 9.63
CA PHE A 293 -4.98 2.15 10.33
C PHE A 293 -6.07 3.21 10.43
N VAL A 294 -5.83 4.20 11.27
CA VAL A 294 -6.65 5.40 11.40
C VAL A 294 -5.75 6.62 11.20
N LEU A 295 -6.21 7.61 10.44
CA LEU A 295 -5.60 8.92 10.36
C LEU A 295 -6.29 9.84 11.36
N VAL A 296 -5.51 10.47 12.25
CA VAL A 296 -6.04 11.39 13.29
C VAL A 296 -5.43 12.77 13.14
N LYS A 297 -6.19 13.83 13.44
CA LYS A 297 -5.69 15.20 13.44
C LYS A 297 -5.30 15.63 14.85
N ILE A 298 -4.01 15.75 15.09
CA ILE A 298 -3.46 16.26 16.37
C ILE A 298 -3.23 17.77 16.30
N GLY A 299 -3.05 18.31 15.11
CA GLY A 299 -2.80 19.74 14.90
C GLY A 299 -1.34 20.12 15.09
N PRO A 300 -1.03 21.37 15.48
CA PRO A 300 0.34 21.91 15.50
C PRO A 300 1.32 21.14 16.38
N ARG A 301 0.82 20.41 17.38
CA ARG A 301 1.66 19.63 18.32
C ARG A 301 1.86 18.16 17.91
N HIS A 302 1.59 17.80 16.65
CA HIS A 302 1.71 16.43 16.14
C HIS A 302 3.09 15.81 16.38
N ALA A 303 4.17 16.58 16.18
CA ALA A 303 5.54 16.10 16.40
C ALA A 303 5.80 15.74 17.87
N GLU A 304 5.32 16.57 18.81
CA GLU A 304 5.41 16.30 20.26
C GLU A 304 4.58 15.08 20.64
N PHE A 305 3.39 14.94 20.06
CA PHE A 305 2.53 13.76 20.24
C PHE A 305 3.23 12.48 19.80
N VAL A 306 3.82 12.45 18.59
CA VAL A 306 4.57 11.28 18.09
C VAL A 306 5.72 10.92 19.03
N GLN A 307 6.46 11.91 19.54
CA GLN A 307 7.52 11.68 20.52
C GLN A 307 6.98 11.16 21.86
N ALA A 308 5.84 11.70 22.34
CA ALA A 308 5.21 11.27 23.59
C ALA A 308 4.69 9.82 23.48
N MET A 309 4.13 9.43 22.34
CA MET A 309 3.76 8.04 22.03
C MET A 309 5.00 7.13 22.04
N HIS A 310 6.07 7.55 21.38
CA HIS A 310 7.32 6.78 21.32
C HIS A 310 7.92 6.54 22.71
N ARG A 311 7.96 7.56 23.60
CA ARG A 311 8.41 7.39 24.98
C ARG A 311 7.61 6.35 25.77
N ARG A 312 6.35 6.11 25.38
CA ARG A 312 5.45 5.08 25.94
C ARG A 312 5.53 3.73 25.24
N GLY A 313 6.54 3.57 24.37
CA GLY A 313 6.76 2.34 23.63
C GLY A 313 5.75 2.07 22.51
N VAL A 314 5.06 3.10 21.99
CA VAL A 314 4.13 2.99 20.88
C VAL A 314 4.60 3.86 19.71
N LEU A 315 4.92 3.25 18.60
CA LEU A 315 5.37 3.96 17.40
C LEU A 315 4.17 4.33 16.52
N THR A 316 4.11 5.60 16.11
CA THR A 316 3.09 6.13 15.21
C THR A 316 3.74 6.89 14.07
N ARG A 317 3.00 7.15 12.99
CA ARG A 317 3.55 7.77 11.79
C ARG A 317 3.05 9.20 11.61
N ASP A 318 3.97 10.17 11.70
CA ASP A 318 3.71 11.54 11.29
C ASP A 318 3.43 11.59 9.79
N ARG A 319 2.31 12.20 9.41
CA ARG A 319 1.87 12.40 8.03
C ARG A 319 1.65 13.88 7.69
N SER A 320 2.05 14.77 8.58
CA SER A 320 1.84 16.22 8.44
C SER A 320 2.49 16.86 7.19
N LYS A 321 3.41 16.14 6.55
CA LYS A 321 4.04 16.59 5.30
C LYS A 321 3.28 16.17 4.04
N ASP A 322 2.30 15.30 4.16
CA ASP A 322 1.50 14.89 3.01
C ASP A 322 0.48 16.00 2.66
N PRO A 323 0.13 16.19 1.39
CA PRO A 323 -0.83 17.19 0.97
C PRO A 323 -2.15 17.11 1.76
N GLY A 324 -2.57 18.22 2.39
CA GLY A 324 -3.79 18.30 3.19
C GLY A 324 -3.76 17.58 4.55
N CYS A 325 -2.64 16.96 4.92
CA CYS A 325 -2.49 16.23 6.18
C CYS A 325 -1.80 17.04 7.28
N ASP A 326 -1.83 18.37 7.23
CA ASP A 326 -1.21 19.22 8.24
C ASP A 326 -1.64 18.81 9.66
N GLY A 327 -0.68 18.49 10.51
CA GLY A 327 -0.92 18.04 11.88
C GLY A 327 -1.52 16.64 12.01
N CYS A 328 -1.52 15.83 10.95
CA CYS A 328 -2.07 14.48 10.98
C CYS A 328 -1.03 13.44 11.38
N VAL A 329 -1.49 12.45 12.15
CA VAL A 329 -0.73 11.27 12.54
C VAL A 329 -1.50 10.02 12.13
N ARG A 330 -0.85 9.06 11.48
CA ARG A 330 -1.44 7.78 11.15
C ARG A 330 -1.04 6.74 12.20
N ILE A 331 -2.00 5.98 12.66
CA ILE A 331 -1.83 4.95 13.69
C ILE A 331 -2.32 3.62 13.11
N THR A 332 -1.44 2.65 12.99
CA THR A 332 -1.80 1.29 12.58
C THR A 332 -2.73 0.65 13.61
N VAL A 333 -3.69 -0.13 13.17
CA VAL A 333 -4.58 -0.91 14.03
C VAL A 333 -4.09 -2.35 14.09
N GLY A 334 -3.77 -2.79 15.30
CA GLY A 334 -3.41 -4.17 15.61
C GLY A 334 -4.59 -4.96 16.19
N THR A 335 -4.29 -5.90 17.12
CA THR A 335 -5.31 -6.63 17.87
C THR A 335 -6.00 -5.74 18.89
N ARG A 336 -7.18 -6.14 19.39
CA ARG A 336 -7.91 -5.40 20.42
C ARG A 336 -7.06 -5.16 21.67
N GLU A 337 -6.25 -6.13 22.08
CA GLU A 337 -5.36 -5.98 23.25
C GLU A 337 -4.26 -4.94 23.00
N GLN A 338 -3.63 -4.97 21.84
CA GLN A 338 -2.64 -3.95 21.44
C GLN A 338 -3.27 -2.56 21.35
N MET A 339 -4.50 -2.46 20.86
CA MET A 339 -5.19 -1.16 20.77
C MET A 339 -5.60 -0.60 22.14
N LYS A 340 -5.92 -1.44 23.14
CA LYS A 340 -6.10 -0.97 24.52
C LYS A 340 -4.84 -0.29 25.04
N GLN A 341 -3.68 -0.93 24.87
CA GLN A 341 -2.39 -0.34 25.24
C GLN A 341 -2.14 0.98 24.49
N ALA A 342 -2.38 1.01 23.18
CA ALA A 342 -2.18 2.20 22.36
C ALA A 342 -3.10 3.37 22.77
N VAL A 343 -4.37 3.09 23.11
CA VAL A 343 -5.33 4.12 23.57
C VAL A 343 -4.94 4.71 24.92
N ILE A 344 -4.43 3.91 25.86
CA ILE A 344 -3.89 4.40 27.13
C ILE A 344 -2.71 5.34 26.86
N ALA A 345 -1.73 4.88 26.09
CA ALA A 345 -0.57 5.69 25.73
C ALA A 345 -0.95 6.99 25.00
N MET A 346 -1.95 6.94 24.14
CA MET A 346 -2.48 8.11 23.42
C MET A 346 -3.15 9.11 24.36
N SER A 347 -3.99 8.66 25.30
CA SER A 347 -4.64 9.52 26.28
C SER A 347 -3.61 10.26 27.13
N GLU A 348 -2.59 9.55 27.62
CA GLU A 348 -1.49 10.14 28.39
C GLU A 348 -0.64 11.10 27.54
N ALA A 349 -0.37 10.76 26.27
CA ALA A 349 0.38 11.62 25.35
C ALA A 349 -0.37 12.93 25.07
N LEU A 350 -1.69 12.87 24.85
CA LEU A 350 -2.54 14.05 24.67
C LEU A 350 -2.52 14.96 25.91
N ASN A 351 -2.59 14.37 27.11
CA ASN A 351 -2.49 15.13 28.38
C ASN A 351 -1.11 15.78 28.53
N GLU A 352 -0.03 15.05 28.26
CA GLU A 352 1.34 15.56 28.35
C GLU A 352 1.57 16.77 27.45
N ILE A 353 1.09 16.71 26.23
CA ILE A 353 1.21 17.81 25.28
C ILE A 353 0.14 18.90 25.49
N ARG A 354 -0.69 18.81 26.52
CA ARG A 354 -1.81 19.74 26.79
C ARG A 354 -2.64 19.99 25.51
N TRP A 355 -3.02 18.86 24.87
CA TRP A 355 -3.80 18.93 23.64
C TRP A 355 -5.19 19.52 23.92
N GLU A 356 -5.58 20.52 23.16
CA GLU A 356 -6.90 21.14 23.22
C GLU A 356 -7.74 20.64 22.05
N LYS A 357 -9.04 20.41 22.31
CA LYS A 357 -9.98 20.05 21.23
C LYS A 357 -10.06 21.22 20.24
N ALA A 358 -9.82 20.91 18.96
CA ALA A 358 -9.95 21.89 17.88
C ALA A 358 -11.41 22.24 17.63
#